data_ad9422dd165cb2d6a5ffe00edb271b01
#
_entry.id   ad9422dd165cb2d6a5ffe00edb271b01
#
_cell.length_a   1.000
_cell.length_b   1.000
_cell.length_c   1.000
_cell.angle_alpha   90.00
_cell.angle_beta   90.00
_cell.angle_gamma   90.00
#
_symmetry.space_group_name_H-M   'P 1'
#
loop_
_entity.id
_entity.type
_entity.pdbx_description
1 polymer ?
#
loop_
_entity_poly.entity_id
_entity_poly.type
_entity_poly.pdbx_seq_one_letter_code
_entity_poly.pdbx_strand_id
1 'polypeptide(L)'
;MIGAVAGGVFQDRFGRRMSLALGSFLCAVGVAICFISNKPSDINTRRAVFLAGKGFQGGAIGMVMATAQTHMSEILPPNLRGPLLAFFPIFTLLGQVIGALVIFGCLNHPTGYAISFATQWPFSALPLVMAFIVPESPTYLIRKKKDEEAYKAQKRLDGPGIDTELTLKRLRTHIEHERMQAKATYVDSFRKGNLRRTGIVMFASIVPQLFGLTLLAKASYFIQIVGMQANLSVVILILGIVCGLLANVASLPILARFGRRVLLMSGLGIAALFWATMGIAGIWSGHVVVW
;
A
#
# COMPACT_ATOMS: atom_id res chain seq x y z
N MET A 1 10.45 1.60 -2.03
CA MET A 1 10.61 2.58 -3.12
C MET A 1 11.20 1.96 -4.39
N ILE A 2 12.37 1.32 -4.36
CA ILE A 2 12.99 0.69 -5.55
C ILE A 2 12.02 -0.26 -6.27
N GLY A 3 11.33 -1.13 -5.54
CA GLY A 3 10.33 -2.05 -6.10
C GLY A 3 9.16 -1.36 -6.78
N ALA A 4 8.69 -0.22 -6.28
CA ALA A 4 7.61 0.55 -6.90
C ALA A 4 8.06 1.19 -8.23
N VAL A 5 9.28 1.73 -8.29
CA VAL A 5 9.86 2.28 -9.51
C VAL A 5 10.08 1.19 -10.56
N ALA A 6 10.70 0.08 -10.16
CA ALA A 6 10.90 -1.07 -11.04
C ALA A 6 9.56 -1.64 -11.54
N GLY A 7 8.58 -1.74 -10.65
CA GLY A 7 7.21 -2.15 -10.99
C GLY A 7 6.54 -1.20 -11.97
N GLY A 8 6.71 0.11 -11.82
CA GLY A 8 6.23 1.13 -12.74
C GLY A 8 6.76 0.93 -14.17
N VAL A 9 8.08 0.80 -14.30
CA VAL A 9 8.72 0.55 -15.60
C VAL A 9 8.28 -0.79 -16.20
N PHE A 10 8.21 -1.84 -15.38
CA PHE A 10 7.82 -3.16 -15.83
C PHE A 10 6.36 -3.20 -16.31
N GLN A 11 5.43 -2.60 -15.55
CA GLN A 11 4.00 -2.58 -15.90
C GLN A 11 3.72 -1.79 -17.20
N ASP A 12 4.50 -0.75 -17.50
CA ASP A 12 4.35 0.04 -18.72
C ASP A 12 4.86 -0.71 -19.95
N ARG A 13 5.79 -1.66 -19.74
CA ARG A 13 6.35 -2.47 -20.83
C ARG A 13 5.55 -3.74 -21.08
N PHE A 14 5.18 -4.47 -20.04
CA PHE A 14 4.60 -5.82 -20.11
C PHE A 14 3.12 -5.89 -19.73
N GLY A 15 2.54 -4.83 -19.21
CA GLY A 15 1.15 -4.78 -18.78
C GLY A 15 0.97 -4.93 -17.27
N ARG A 16 -0.23 -4.52 -16.82
CA ARG A 16 -0.56 -4.48 -15.39
C ARG A 16 -0.76 -5.88 -14.83
N ARG A 17 -1.40 -6.74 -15.61
CA ARG A 17 -1.66 -8.14 -15.27
C ARG A 17 -0.37 -8.93 -15.04
N MET A 18 0.59 -8.82 -15.97
CA MET A 18 1.89 -9.50 -15.85
C MET A 18 2.72 -8.95 -14.70
N SER A 19 2.65 -7.65 -14.43
CA SER A 19 3.32 -7.04 -13.31
C SER A 19 2.77 -7.51 -11.96
N LEU A 20 1.44 -7.64 -11.82
CA LEU A 20 0.80 -8.21 -10.63
C LEU A 20 1.23 -9.66 -10.42
N ALA A 21 1.21 -10.47 -11.48
CA ALA A 21 1.61 -11.89 -11.41
C ALA A 21 3.07 -12.05 -10.97
N LEU A 22 3.99 -11.31 -11.63
CA LEU A 22 5.41 -11.36 -11.30
C LEU A 22 5.68 -10.87 -9.88
N GLY A 23 5.10 -9.73 -9.49
CA GLY A 23 5.27 -9.19 -8.14
C GLY A 23 4.76 -10.13 -7.05
N SER A 24 3.61 -10.77 -7.27
CA SER A 24 3.04 -11.77 -6.36
C SER A 24 3.90 -13.03 -6.25
N PHE A 25 4.42 -13.51 -7.37
CA PHE A 25 5.36 -14.64 -7.39
C PHE A 25 6.66 -14.31 -6.63
N LEU A 26 7.24 -13.14 -6.89
CA LEU A 26 8.43 -12.68 -6.17
C LEU A 26 8.16 -12.50 -4.67
N CYS A 27 6.96 -12.06 -4.30
CA CYS A 27 6.55 -11.98 -2.89
C CYS A 27 6.53 -13.37 -2.23
N ALA A 28 5.94 -14.38 -2.90
CA ALA A 28 5.93 -15.75 -2.41
C ALA A 28 7.34 -16.33 -2.24
N VAL A 29 8.26 -16.04 -3.18
CA VAL A 29 9.68 -16.41 -3.07
C VAL A 29 10.35 -15.72 -1.88
N GLY A 30 10.10 -14.42 -1.68
CA GLY A 30 10.61 -13.69 -0.53
C GLY A 30 10.14 -14.26 0.81
N VAL A 31 8.87 -14.66 0.90
CA VAL A 31 8.32 -15.39 2.06
C VAL A 31 9.02 -16.71 2.28
N ALA A 32 9.29 -17.48 1.22
CA ALA A 32 10.01 -18.76 1.31
C ALA A 32 11.45 -18.58 1.87
N ILE A 33 12.16 -17.55 1.41
CA ILE A 33 13.48 -17.21 1.92
C ILE A 33 13.41 -16.85 3.42
N CYS A 34 12.44 -16.05 3.83
CA CYS A 34 12.23 -15.72 5.24
C CYS A 34 11.87 -16.96 6.07
N PHE A 35 11.05 -17.87 5.55
CA PHE A 35 10.68 -19.12 6.22
C PHE A 35 11.90 -20.01 6.46
N ILE A 36 12.79 -20.14 5.48
CA ILE A 36 14.00 -20.98 5.56
C ILE A 36 15.08 -20.34 6.44
N SER A 37 15.04 -19.02 6.66
CA SER A 37 16.11 -18.30 7.39
C SER A 37 16.35 -18.78 8.82
N ASN A 38 15.39 -19.53 9.41
CA ASN A 38 15.56 -20.10 10.76
C ASN A 38 16.30 -21.44 10.79
N LYS A 39 16.58 -22.08 9.63
CA LYS A 39 17.24 -23.38 9.56
C LYS A 39 18.76 -23.40 9.80
N PRO A 40 19.55 -22.41 9.32
CA PRO A 40 21.01 -22.39 9.52
C PRO A 40 21.38 -22.41 11.00
N SER A 41 22.51 -23.04 11.36
CA SER A 41 22.99 -23.11 12.74
C SER A 41 23.59 -21.79 13.21
N ASP A 42 24.27 -21.08 12.31
CA ASP A 42 24.95 -19.82 12.61
C ASP A 42 23.98 -18.65 12.64
N ILE A 43 24.05 -17.83 13.70
CA ILE A 43 23.15 -16.69 13.94
C ILE A 43 23.34 -15.58 12.90
N ASN A 44 24.57 -15.37 12.44
CA ASN A 44 24.87 -14.34 11.45
C ASN A 44 24.31 -14.73 10.08
N THR A 45 24.40 -15.99 9.71
CA THR A 45 23.80 -16.55 8.50
C THR A 45 22.27 -16.44 8.55
N ARG A 46 21.64 -16.75 9.69
CA ARG A 46 20.18 -16.53 9.88
C ARG A 46 19.77 -15.10 9.62
N ARG A 47 20.49 -14.15 10.22
CA ARG A 47 20.22 -12.71 10.06
C ARG A 47 20.41 -12.25 8.61
N ALA A 48 21.48 -12.70 7.96
CA ALA A 48 21.76 -12.34 6.57
C ALA A 48 20.68 -12.87 5.60
N VAL A 49 20.29 -14.14 5.74
CA VAL A 49 19.22 -14.76 4.91
C VAL A 49 17.88 -14.06 5.18
N PHE A 50 17.56 -13.79 6.44
CA PHE A 50 16.34 -13.07 6.79
C PHE A 50 16.30 -11.65 6.19
N LEU A 51 17.40 -10.90 6.29
CA LEU A 51 17.52 -9.57 5.72
C LEU A 51 17.36 -9.59 4.19
N ALA A 52 18.02 -10.53 3.52
CA ALA A 52 17.88 -10.74 2.08
C ALA A 52 16.43 -11.06 1.70
N GLY A 53 15.77 -11.99 2.42
CA GLY A 53 14.37 -12.32 2.21
C GLY A 53 13.43 -11.13 2.39
N LYS A 54 13.64 -10.32 3.42
CA LYS A 54 12.86 -9.09 3.67
C LYS A 54 13.11 -8.01 2.63
N GLY A 55 14.34 -7.84 2.17
CA GLY A 55 14.66 -6.93 1.07
C GLY A 55 13.96 -7.32 -0.23
N PHE A 56 14.00 -8.61 -0.55
CA PHE A 56 13.34 -9.19 -1.72
C PHE A 56 11.81 -9.06 -1.66
N GLN A 57 11.23 -9.44 -0.51
CA GLN A 57 9.80 -9.31 -0.25
C GLN A 57 9.33 -7.83 -0.32
N GLY A 58 10.11 -6.91 0.26
CA GLY A 58 9.79 -5.48 0.22
C GLY A 58 9.80 -4.90 -1.19
N GLY A 59 10.75 -5.33 -2.04
CA GLY A 59 10.77 -5.00 -3.46
C GLY A 59 9.54 -5.50 -4.21
N ALA A 60 9.18 -6.76 -3.99
CA ALA A 60 8.01 -7.39 -4.58
C ALA A 60 6.68 -6.72 -4.17
N ILE A 61 6.52 -6.43 -2.87
CA ILE A 61 5.34 -5.72 -2.34
C ILE A 61 5.24 -4.32 -2.96
N GLY A 62 6.35 -3.58 -3.08
CA GLY A 62 6.37 -2.27 -3.72
C GLY A 62 5.88 -2.33 -5.17
N MET A 63 6.28 -3.35 -5.92
CA MET A 63 5.82 -3.61 -7.29
C MET A 63 4.31 -3.90 -7.34
N VAL A 64 3.82 -4.81 -6.49
CA VAL A 64 2.38 -5.16 -6.43
C VAL A 64 1.53 -3.96 -6.05
N MET A 65 1.93 -3.18 -5.04
CA MET A 65 1.20 -2.00 -4.59
C MET A 65 1.09 -0.93 -5.68
N ALA A 66 2.20 -0.61 -6.34
CA ALA A 66 2.22 0.38 -7.42
C ALA A 66 1.33 -0.08 -8.58
N THR A 67 1.46 -1.34 -8.98
CA THR A 67 0.68 -1.89 -10.12
C THR A 67 -0.81 -1.98 -9.79
N ALA A 68 -1.18 -2.40 -8.57
CA ALA A 68 -2.58 -2.50 -8.17
C ALA A 68 -3.26 -1.13 -8.17
N GLN A 69 -2.61 -0.09 -7.62
CA GLN A 69 -3.15 1.27 -7.63
C GLN A 69 -3.31 1.83 -9.04
N THR A 70 -2.32 1.61 -9.91
CA THR A 70 -2.38 2.04 -11.31
C THR A 70 -3.52 1.31 -12.03
N HIS A 71 -3.60 -0.01 -11.89
CA HIS A 71 -4.64 -0.82 -12.52
C HIS A 71 -6.05 -0.40 -12.07
N MET A 72 -6.26 -0.21 -10.76
CA MET A 72 -7.52 0.30 -10.24
C MET A 72 -7.86 1.68 -10.81
N SER A 73 -6.89 2.60 -10.89
CA SER A 73 -7.11 3.95 -11.42
C SER A 73 -7.47 3.97 -12.90
N GLU A 74 -7.03 2.98 -13.67
CA GLU A 74 -7.29 2.85 -15.12
C GLU A 74 -8.63 2.17 -15.43
N ILE A 75 -9.10 1.26 -14.56
CA ILE A 75 -10.37 0.53 -14.76
C ILE A 75 -11.55 1.33 -14.21
N LEU A 76 -11.36 2.08 -13.13
CA LEU A 76 -12.45 2.75 -12.45
C LEU A 76 -12.98 3.96 -13.25
N PRO A 77 -14.31 4.10 -13.38
CA PRO A 77 -14.91 5.26 -14.00
C PRO A 77 -14.58 6.53 -13.20
N PRO A 78 -14.40 7.69 -13.86
CA PRO A 78 -13.94 8.93 -13.22
C PRO A 78 -14.76 9.33 -11.99
N ASN A 79 -16.09 9.14 -12.02
CA ASN A 79 -17.00 9.53 -10.95
C ASN A 79 -16.84 8.67 -9.67
N LEU A 80 -16.44 7.42 -9.82
CA LEU A 80 -16.28 6.47 -8.70
C LEU A 80 -14.82 6.29 -8.29
N ARG A 81 -13.87 6.82 -9.06
CA ARG A 81 -12.43 6.65 -8.82
C ARG A 81 -12.01 7.12 -7.43
N GLY A 82 -12.49 8.27 -6.98
CA GLY A 82 -12.15 8.82 -5.66
C GLY A 82 -12.58 7.90 -4.50
N PRO A 83 -13.89 7.61 -4.36
CA PRO A 83 -14.38 6.72 -3.31
C PRO A 83 -13.78 5.33 -3.35
N LEU A 84 -13.66 4.71 -4.53
CA LEU A 84 -13.17 3.33 -4.63
C LEU A 84 -11.66 3.21 -4.38
N LEU A 85 -10.86 4.20 -4.75
CA LEU A 85 -9.44 4.22 -4.37
C LEU A 85 -9.24 4.38 -2.85
N ALA A 86 -10.19 4.97 -2.15
CA ALA A 86 -10.14 5.10 -0.69
C ALA A 86 -10.32 3.75 0.04
N PHE A 87 -10.82 2.70 -0.62
CA PHE A 87 -10.83 1.35 -0.06
C PHE A 87 -9.44 0.72 0.05
N PHE A 88 -8.47 1.18 -0.75
CA PHE A 88 -7.11 0.64 -0.71
C PHE A 88 -6.47 0.69 0.69
N PRO A 89 -6.44 1.83 1.40
CA PRO A 89 -5.94 1.86 2.78
C PRO A 89 -6.78 1.01 3.75
N ILE A 90 -8.09 0.87 3.56
CA ILE A 90 -8.93 0.01 4.38
C ILE A 90 -8.48 -1.45 4.29
N PHE A 91 -8.30 -1.98 3.08
CA PHE A 91 -7.80 -3.35 2.90
C PHE A 91 -6.36 -3.53 3.38
N THR A 92 -5.53 -2.49 3.29
CA THR A 92 -4.18 -2.51 3.84
C THR A 92 -4.20 -2.65 5.37
N LEU A 93 -5.03 -1.87 6.05
CA LEU A 93 -5.21 -1.96 7.50
C LEU A 93 -5.83 -3.29 7.93
N LEU A 94 -6.80 -3.79 7.17
CA LEU A 94 -7.38 -5.12 7.41
C LEU A 94 -6.32 -6.21 7.35
N GLY A 95 -5.45 -6.17 6.35
CA GLY A 95 -4.30 -7.09 6.25
C GLY A 95 -3.35 -6.98 7.43
N GLN A 96 -3.12 -5.77 7.95
CA GLN A 96 -2.31 -5.56 9.16
C GLN A 96 -2.98 -6.15 10.41
N VAL A 97 -4.30 -6.01 10.57
CA VAL A 97 -5.05 -6.65 11.66
C VAL A 97 -4.89 -8.16 11.61
N ILE A 98 -5.11 -8.76 10.44
CA ILE A 98 -4.96 -10.22 10.26
C ILE A 98 -3.54 -10.65 10.60
N GLY A 99 -2.52 -9.96 10.11
CA GLY A 99 -1.13 -10.25 10.41
C GLY A 99 -0.80 -10.16 11.90
N ALA A 100 -1.31 -9.13 12.59
CA ALA A 100 -1.11 -8.95 14.02
C ALA A 100 -1.81 -10.03 14.85
N LEU A 101 -3.03 -10.45 14.45
CA LEU A 101 -3.76 -11.56 15.09
C LEU A 101 -3.01 -12.89 14.92
N VAL A 102 -2.46 -13.17 13.75
CA VAL A 102 -1.63 -14.37 13.52
C VAL A 102 -0.40 -14.35 14.43
N ILE A 103 0.29 -13.22 14.51
CA ILE A 103 1.46 -13.09 15.40
C ILE A 103 1.04 -13.31 16.85
N PHE A 104 -0.06 -12.72 17.29
CA PHE A 104 -0.59 -12.88 18.66
C PHE A 104 -0.88 -14.35 18.99
N GLY A 105 -1.56 -15.07 18.10
CA GLY A 105 -1.88 -16.48 18.27
C GLY A 105 -0.64 -17.40 18.27
N CYS A 106 0.43 -16.98 17.59
CA CYS A 106 1.66 -17.76 17.48
C CYS A 106 2.73 -17.41 18.53
N LEU A 107 2.50 -16.39 19.37
CA LEU A 107 3.54 -15.83 20.25
C LEU A 107 4.11 -16.85 21.23
N ASN A 108 3.26 -17.73 21.77
CA ASN A 108 3.63 -18.73 22.77
C ASN A 108 3.86 -20.14 22.16
N HIS A 109 3.78 -20.25 20.82
CA HIS A 109 3.95 -21.54 20.17
C HIS A 109 5.43 -21.80 19.81
N PRO A 110 5.99 -23.00 20.05
CA PRO A 110 7.41 -23.31 19.80
C PRO A 110 7.79 -23.16 18.32
N THR A 111 6.85 -23.35 17.40
CA THR A 111 7.03 -23.17 15.95
C THR A 111 6.38 -21.88 15.43
N GLY A 112 6.06 -20.92 16.31
CA GLY A 112 5.32 -19.71 15.99
C GLY A 112 5.91 -18.88 14.86
N TYR A 113 7.24 -18.82 14.78
CA TYR A 113 7.96 -18.19 13.68
C TYR A 113 7.57 -18.80 12.32
N ALA A 114 7.66 -20.11 12.20
CA ALA A 114 7.37 -20.82 10.96
C ALA A 114 5.91 -20.66 10.54
N ILE A 115 4.98 -20.77 11.49
CA ILE A 115 3.54 -20.59 11.25
C ILE A 115 3.26 -19.16 10.75
N SER A 116 3.84 -18.15 11.39
CA SER A 116 3.65 -16.73 11.02
C SER A 116 4.14 -16.41 9.60
N PHE A 117 5.18 -17.08 9.11
CA PHE A 117 5.62 -16.93 7.72
C PHE A 117 4.80 -17.81 6.77
N ALA A 118 4.44 -19.05 7.16
CA ALA A 118 3.62 -19.91 6.33
C ALA A 118 2.24 -19.30 6.01
N THR A 119 1.64 -18.60 6.95
CA THR A 119 0.34 -17.91 6.74
C THR A 119 0.41 -16.75 5.73
N GLN A 120 1.59 -16.28 5.35
CA GLN A 120 1.73 -15.25 4.31
C GLN A 120 1.61 -15.82 2.88
N TRP A 121 1.79 -17.12 2.67
CA TRP A 121 1.68 -17.72 1.33
C TRP A 121 0.28 -17.61 0.70
N PRO A 122 -0.82 -17.94 1.40
CA PRO A 122 -2.15 -17.69 0.84
C PRO A 122 -2.37 -16.25 0.40
N PHE A 123 -1.88 -15.28 1.16
CA PHE A 123 -2.02 -13.86 0.82
C PHE A 123 -1.14 -13.43 -0.36
N SER A 124 -0.01 -14.09 -0.62
CA SER A 124 0.78 -13.85 -1.84
C SER A 124 0.25 -14.64 -3.04
N ALA A 125 -0.39 -15.79 -2.82
CA ALA A 125 -1.00 -16.57 -3.88
C ALA A 125 -2.29 -15.94 -4.40
N LEU A 126 -3.08 -15.28 -3.56
CA LEU A 126 -4.34 -14.65 -3.95
C LEU A 126 -4.18 -13.63 -5.08
N PRO A 127 -3.28 -12.62 -5.01
CA PRO A 127 -3.06 -11.68 -6.10
C PRO A 127 -2.50 -12.36 -7.36
N LEU A 128 -1.75 -13.45 -7.22
CA LEU A 128 -1.28 -14.23 -8.36
C LEU A 128 -2.45 -14.87 -9.10
N VAL A 129 -3.37 -15.50 -8.40
CA VAL A 129 -4.59 -16.09 -8.98
C VAL A 129 -5.47 -15.00 -9.60
N MET A 130 -5.66 -13.89 -8.89
CA MET A 130 -6.44 -12.77 -9.38
C MET A 130 -5.84 -12.15 -10.65
N ALA A 131 -4.52 -12.14 -10.81
CA ALA A 131 -3.87 -11.66 -12.02
C ALA A 131 -4.26 -12.51 -13.27
N PHE A 132 -4.65 -13.76 -13.13
CA PHE A 132 -5.15 -14.57 -14.23
C PHE A 132 -6.63 -14.33 -14.52
N ILE A 133 -7.42 -13.92 -13.54
CA ILE A 133 -8.88 -13.70 -13.66
C ILE A 133 -9.18 -12.29 -14.17
N VAL A 134 -8.48 -11.29 -13.64
CA VAL A 134 -8.72 -9.87 -13.96
C VAL A 134 -8.28 -9.56 -15.40
N PRO A 135 -9.11 -8.86 -16.20
CA PRO A 135 -8.73 -8.44 -17.54
C PRO A 135 -7.58 -7.43 -17.50
N GLU A 136 -6.81 -7.35 -18.58
CA GLU A 136 -5.77 -6.32 -18.72
C GLU A 136 -6.40 -4.93 -18.85
N SER A 137 -5.65 -3.89 -18.50
CA SER A 137 -6.12 -2.52 -18.59
C SER A 137 -6.44 -2.12 -20.04
N PRO A 138 -7.69 -1.66 -20.35
CA PRO A 138 -8.03 -1.15 -21.67
C PRO A 138 -7.15 0.03 -22.08
N THR A 139 -6.81 0.91 -21.15
CA THR A 139 -5.90 2.06 -21.35
C THR A 139 -4.53 1.60 -21.86
N TYR A 140 -3.97 0.56 -21.23
CA TYR A 140 -2.69 -0.01 -21.66
C TYR A 140 -2.77 -0.62 -23.04
N LEU A 141 -3.83 -1.39 -23.33
CA LEU A 141 -4.02 -2.05 -24.63
C LEU A 141 -4.17 -1.04 -25.77
N ILE A 142 -4.91 0.06 -25.56
CA ILE A 142 -5.02 1.16 -26.54
C ILE A 142 -3.66 1.83 -26.77
N ARG A 143 -2.89 2.10 -25.70
CA ARG A 143 -1.53 2.67 -25.83
C ARG A 143 -0.60 1.76 -26.64
N LYS A 144 -0.81 0.45 -26.60
CA LYS A 144 -0.07 -0.57 -27.37
C LYS A 144 -0.68 -0.84 -28.76
N LYS A 145 -1.75 -0.12 -29.17
CA LYS A 145 -2.46 -0.28 -30.44
C LYS A 145 -3.09 -1.67 -30.62
N LYS A 146 -3.54 -2.30 -29.52
CA LYS A 146 -4.22 -3.61 -29.51
C LYS A 146 -5.72 -3.41 -29.32
N ASP A 147 -6.38 -2.85 -30.31
CA ASP A 147 -7.76 -2.39 -30.22
C ASP A 147 -8.78 -3.50 -29.98
N GLU A 148 -8.60 -4.68 -30.61
CA GLU A 148 -9.49 -5.82 -30.38
C GLU A 148 -9.41 -6.38 -28.96
N GLU A 149 -8.19 -6.49 -28.42
CA GLU A 149 -7.99 -6.92 -27.04
C GLU A 149 -8.57 -5.89 -26.06
N ALA A 150 -8.42 -4.60 -26.36
CA ALA A 150 -8.99 -3.50 -25.59
C ALA A 150 -10.52 -3.56 -25.55
N TYR A 151 -11.16 -3.86 -26.70
CA TYR A 151 -12.61 -4.04 -26.77
C TYR A 151 -13.08 -5.22 -25.91
N LYS A 152 -12.41 -6.37 -26.01
CA LYS A 152 -12.73 -7.55 -25.20
C LYS A 152 -12.54 -7.29 -23.70
N ALA A 153 -11.46 -6.59 -23.32
CA ALA A 153 -11.19 -6.24 -21.94
C ALA A 153 -12.26 -5.27 -21.39
N GLN A 154 -12.58 -4.21 -22.16
CA GLN A 154 -13.59 -3.23 -21.76
C GLN A 154 -14.98 -3.87 -21.65
N LYS A 155 -15.38 -4.70 -22.58
CA LYS A 155 -16.66 -5.43 -22.55
C LYS A 155 -16.83 -6.32 -21.31
N ARG A 156 -15.73 -6.86 -20.78
CA ARG A 156 -15.75 -7.62 -19.51
C ARG A 156 -15.90 -6.74 -18.28
N LEU A 157 -15.52 -5.45 -18.38
CA LEU A 157 -15.63 -4.47 -17.30
C LEU A 157 -16.95 -3.73 -17.31
N ASP A 158 -17.53 -3.53 -18.50
CA ASP A 158 -18.78 -2.82 -18.65
C ASP A 158 -19.97 -3.68 -18.15
N GLY A 159 -20.87 -3.04 -17.43
CA GLY A 159 -22.14 -3.64 -17.02
C GLY A 159 -23.13 -3.76 -18.19
N PRO A 160 -24.21 -4.54 -18.00
CA PRO A 160 -25.27 -4.65 -19.01
C PRO A 160 -25.89 -3.25 -19.29
N GLY A 161 -25.94 -2.87 -20.56
CA GLY A 161 -26.52 -1.59 -21.01
C GLY A 161 -25.52 -0.46 -21.22
N ILE A 162 -24.23 -0.69 -21.02
CA ILE A 162 -23.18 0.30 -21.35
C ILE A 162 -22.68 0.06 -22.78
N ASP A 163 -22.65 1.13 -23.58
CA ASP A 163 -22.06 1.09 -24.91
C ASP A 163 -20.53 1.10 -24.81
N THR A 164 -19.94 -0.09 -24.98
CA THR A 164 -18.50 -0.31 -24.92
C THR A 164 -17.75 0.48 -26.00
N GLU A 165 -18.35 0.67 -27.18
CA GLU A 165 -17.71 1.36 -28.30
C GLU A 165 -17.58 2.86 -28.02
N LEU A 166 -18.64 3.45 -27.46
CA LEU A 166 -18.63 4.84 -27.02
C LEU A 166 -17.62 5.08 -25.89
N THR A 167 -17.55 4.14 -24.94
CA THR A 167 -16.59 4.21 -23.83
C THR A 167 -15.15 4.14 -24.34
N LEU A 168 -14.85 3.24 -25.25
CA LEU A 168 -13.53 3.16 -25.88
C LEU A 168 -13.18 4.39 -26.71
N LYS A 169 -14.14 4.96 -27.43
CA LYS A 169 -13.93 6.19 -28.19
C LYS A 169 -13.54 7.34 -27.27
N ARG A 170 -14.24 7.50 -26.14
CA ARG A 170 -13.90 8.52 -25.13
C ARG A 170 -12.50 8.28 -24.54
N LEU A 171 -12.16 7.03 -24.25
CA LEU A 171 -10.85 6.64 -23.72
C LEU A 171 -9.72 6.94 -24.71
N ARG A 172 -9.93 6.65 -26.00
CA ARG A 172 -8.97 6.99 -27.07
C ARG A 172 -8.73 8.50 -27.16
N THR A 173 -9.79 9.28 -27.20
CA THR A 173 -9.69 10.76 -27.23
C THR A 173 -8.92 11.28 -26.02
N HIS A 174 -9.18 10.73 -24.84
CA HIS A 174 -8.46 11.11 -23.63
C HIS A 174 -6.96 10.77 -23.72
N ILE A 175 -6.62 9.58 -24.19
CA ILE A 175 -5.21 9.13 -24.37
C ILE A 175 -4.50 9.99 -25.43
N GLU A 176 -5.18 10.37 -26.51
CA GLU A 176 -4.61 11.25 -27.51
C GLU A 176 -4.33 12.65 -26.96
N HIS A 177 -5.24 13.21 -26.18
CA HIS A 177 -5.02 14.48 -25.48
C HIS A 177 -3.85 14.39 -24.49
N GLU A 178 -3.78 13.34 -23.70
CA GLU A 178 -2.63 13.09 -22.80
C GLU A 178 -1.32 12.98 -23.60
N ARG A 179 -1.34 12.29 -24.73
CA ARG A 179 -0.14 12.11 -25.58
C ARG A 179 0.34 13.41 -26.19
N MET A 180 -0.56 14.30 -26.56
CA MET A 180 -0.19 15.63 -27.05
C MET A 180 0.37 16.52 -25.94
N GLN A 181 -0.09 16.36 -24.71
CA GLN A 181 0.42 17.06 -23.54
C GLN A 181 1.68 16.38 -22.93
N ALA A 182 1.92 15.11 -23.22
CA ALA A 182 2.99 14.28 -22.62
C ALA A 182 4.43 14.57 -23.17
N LYS A 183 4.67 15.74 -23.75
CA LYS A 183 6.02 16.24 -24.01
C LYS A 183 6.74 16.71 -22.72
N ALA A 184 6.04 16.65 -21.58
CA ALA A 184 6.60 17.07 -20.30
C ALA A 184 7.58 16.01 -19.76
N THR A 185 8.81 16.41 -19.56
CA THR A 185 9.85 15.62 -18.91
C THR A 185 9.75 15.75 -17.40
N TYR A 186 10.28 14.80 -16.63
CA TYR A 186 10.36 14.92 -15.14
C TYR A 186 11.01 16.25 -14.70
N VAL A 187 11.95 16.78 -15.48
CA VAL A 187 12.58 18.08 -15.26
C VAL A 187 11.60 19.24 -15.37
N ASP A 188 10.56 19.13 -16.18
CA ASP A 188 9.53 20.17 -16.33
C ASP A 188 8.65 20.32 -15.08
N SER A 189 8.59 19.27 -14.21
CA SER A 189 7.96 19.36 -12.91
C SER A 189 8.65 20.34 -11.96
N PHE A 190 9.95 20.58 -12.17
CA PHE A 190 10.76 21.51 -11.38
C PHE A 190 10.94 22.89 -12.04
N ARG A 191 10.33 23.12 -13.21
CA ARG A 191 10.31 24.46 -13.83
C ARG A 191 9.40 25.42 -13.05
N LYS A 192 9.73 26.73 -13.08
CA LYS A 192 9.04 27.80 -12.31
C LYS A 192 7.50 27.72 -12.36
N GLY A 193 6.89 27.35 -13.50
CA GLY A 193 5.45 27.24 -13.66
C GLY A 193 4.81 26.07 -12.86
N ASN A 194 5.54 24.97 -12.66
CA ASN A 194 5.05 23.77 -12.00
C ASN A 194 5.63 23.57 -10.58
N LEU A 195 6.66 24.33 -10.22
CA LEU A 195 7.39 24.18 -8.96
C LEU A 195 6.48 24.23 -7.74
N ARG A 196 5.50 25.16 -7.73
CA ARG A 196 4.53 25.28 -6.63
C ARG A 196 3.66 24.05 -6.49
N ARG A 197 3.18 23.48 -7.61
CA ARG A 197 2.35 22.25 -7.61
C ARG A 197 3.15 21.06 -7.14
N THR A 198 4.36 20.91 -7.66
CA THR A 198 5.30 19.86 -7.26
C THR A 198 5.65 19.97 -5.78
N GLY A 199 5.94 21.16 -5.29
CA GLY A 199 6.22 21.41 -3.87
C GLY A 199 5.05 21.01 -2.97
N ILE A 200 3.80 21.34 -3.33
CA ILE A 200 2.60 20.95 -2.58
C ILE A 200 2.46 19.43 -2.53
N VAL A 201 2.66 18.73 -3.66
CA VAL A 201 2.55 17.26 -3.71
C VAL A 201 3.65 16.60 -2.89
N MET A 202 4.89 17.06 -3.01
CA MET A 202 6.01 16.55 -2.22
C MET A 202 5.78 16.77 -0.71
N PHE A 203 5.36 17.97 -0.32
CA PHE A 203 5.06 18.29 1.06
C PHE A 203 3.93 17.40 1.61
N ALA A 204 2.81 17.27 0.88
CA ALA A 204 1.70 16.41 1.27
C ALA A 204 2.11 14.94 1.43
N SER A 205 3.09 14.46 0.64
CA SER A 205 3.61 13.08 0.74
C SER A 205 4.56 12.89 1.92
N ILE A 206 5.28 13.93 2.34
CA ILE A 206 6.23 13.90 3.46
C ILE A 206 5.52 14.04 4.80
N VAL A 207 4.46 14.85 4.87
CA VAL A 207 3.74 15.15 6.11
C VAL A 207 3.36 13.90 6.93
N PRO A 208 2.74 12.84 6.38
CA PRO A 208 2.41 11.66 7.17
C PRO A 208 3.64 10.97 7.80
N GLN A 209 4.80 11.06 7.16
CA GLN A 209 6.05 10.48 7.66
C GLN A 209 6.64 11.32 8.80
N LEU A 210 6.56 12.64 8.69
CA LEU A 210 6.99 13.58 9.75
C LEU A 210 6.15 13.43 11.03
N PHE A 211 4.86 13.12 10.89
CA PHE A 211 3.96 12.86 12.03
C PHE A 211 4.12 11.47 12.66
N GLY A 212 5.21 10.77 12.37
CA GLY A 212 5.59 9.56 13.09
C GLY A 212 4.83 8.29 12.69
N LEU A 213 4.26 8.22 11.48
CA LEU A 213 3.60 7.00 10.98
C LEU A 213 4.52 5.77 11.08
N THR A 214 5.82 5.95 10.86
CA THR A 214 6.85 4.92 11.03
C THR A 214 7.07 4.51 12.49
N LEU A 215 6.90 5.40 13.45
CA LEU A 215 6.96 5.08 14.88
C LEU A 215 5.75 4.26 15.30
N LEU A 216 4.55 4.63 14.85
CA LEU A 216 3.33 3.87 15.10
C LEU A 216 3.43 2.43 14.56
N ALA A 217 4.00 2.24 13.36
CA ALA A 217 4.22 0.90 12.80
C ALA A 217 5.18 0.04 13.63
N LYS A 218 6.04 0.65 14.47
CA LYS A 218 6.97 -0.03 15.38
C LYS A 218 6.59 0.13 16.86
N ALA A 219 5.36 0.56 17.14
CA ALA A 219 4.91 0.80 18.51
C ALA A 219 5.08 -0.42 19.42
N SER A 220 4.76 -1.62 18.95
CA SER A 220 4.93 -2.86 19.72
C SER A 220 6.39 -3.10 20.14
N TYR A 221 7.35 -2.87 19.25
CA TYR A 221 8.77 -2.99 19.58
C TYR A 221 9.22 -1.93 20.60
N PHE A 222 8.76 -0.70 20.44
CA PHE A 222 9.08 0.39 21.35
C PHE A 222 8.53 0.14 22.76
N ILE A 223 7.29 -0.32 22.85
CA ILE A 223 6.63 -0.67 24.11
C ILE A 223 7.38 -1.82 24.83
N GLN A 224 7.89 -2.81 24.08
CA GLN A 224 8.71 -3.88 24.66
C GLN A 224 10.06 -3.40 25.19
N ILE A 225 10.71 -2.42 24.56
CA ILE A 225 11.95 -1.80 25.06
C ILE A 225 11.71 -1.10 26.39
N VAL A 226 10.53 -0.51 26.59
CA VAL A 226 10.14 0.14 27.87
C VAL A 226 9.87 -0.88 28.98
N GLY A 227 9.90 -2.19 28.69
CA GLY A 227 9.78 -3.27 29.68
C GLY A 227 8.39 -3.92 29.76
N MET A 228 7.46 -3.60 28.84
CA MET A 228 6.16 -4.27 28.80
C MET A 228 6.26 -5.69 28.23
N GLN A 229 5.38 -6.56 28.71
CA GLN A 229 5.27 -7.94 28.21
C GLN A 229 4.90 -7.96 26.73
N ALA A 230 5.47 -8.90 25.98
CA ALA A 230 5.24 -9.05 24.54
C ALA A 230 3.75 -9.21 24.19
N ASN A 231 3.02 -10.00 24.97
CA ASN A 231 1.57 -10.21 24.75
C ASN A 231 0.79 -8.90 24.82
N LEU A 232 1.03 -8.07 25.83
CA LEU A 232 0.32 -6.81 26.01
C LEU A 232 0.69 -5.81 24.91
N SER A 233 1.96 -5.77 24.49
CA SER A 233 2.42 -4.87 23.44
C SER A 233 1.75 -5.20 22.07
N VAL A 234 1.51 -6.49 21.77
CA VAL A 234 0.81 -6.90 20.54
C VAL A 234 -0.68 -6.58 20.63
N VAL A 235 -1.30 -6.73 21.80
CA VAL A 235 -2.71 -6.34 22.00
C VAL A 235 -2.90 -4.83 21.77
N ILE A 236 -2.01 -4.00 22.31
CA ILE A 236 -2.05 -2.54 22.08
C ILE A 236 -1.87 -2.22 20.60
N LEU A 237 -0.97 -2.92 19.91
CA LEU A 237 -0.79 -2.77 18.46
C LEU A 237 -2.08 -3.10 17.70
N ILE A 238 -2.74 -4.22 18.02
CA ILE A 238 -4.01 -4.63 17.39
C ILE A 238 -5.09 -3.56 17.63
N LEU A 239 -5.25 -3.09 18.87
CA LEU A 239 -6.21 -2.04 19.18
C LEU A 239 -5.93 -0.76 18.37
N GLY A 240 -4.67 -0.35 18.26
CA GLY A 240 -4.28 0.81 17.45
C GLY A 240 -4.63 0.65 15.97
N ILE A 241 -4.40 -0.52 15.39
CA ILE A 241 -4.74 -0.79 13.98
C ILE A 241 -6.26 -0.82 13.78
N VAL A 242 -7.01 -1.43 14.71
CA VAL A 242 -8.48 -1.46 14.65
C VAL A 242 -9.07 -0.05 14.76
N CYS A 243 -8.59 0.77 15.69
CA CYS A 243 -8.98 2.18 15.77
C CYS A 243 -8.66 2.93 14.47
N GLY A 244 -7.49 2.68 13.87
CA GLY A 244 -7.11 3.24 12.57
C GLY A 244 -8.04 2.80 11.44
N LEU A 245 -8.47 1.54 11.45
CA LEU A 245 -9.43 1.01 10.47
C LEU A 245 -10.79 1.70 10.61
N LEU A 246 -11.31 1.81 11.83
CA LEU A 246 -12.58 2.50 12.11
C LEU A 246 -12.52 3.97 11.70
N ALA A 247 -11.44 4.67 12.03
CA ALA A 247 -11.22 6.06 11.62
C ALA A 247 -11.15 6.21 10.10
N ASN A 248 -10.52 5.26 9.39
CA ASN A 248 -10.44 5.27 7.94
C ASN A 248 -11.82 5.10 7.30
N VAL A 249 -12.63 4.15 7.78
CA VAL A 249 -14.01 3.96 7.33
C VAL A 249 -14.85 5.20 7.61
N ALA A 250 -14.75 5.77 8.82
CA ALA A 250 -15.47 7.00 9.19
C ALA A 250 -15.05 8.21 8.34
N SER A 251 -13.82 8.22 7.83
CA SER A 251 -13.33 9.32 7.00
C SER A 251 -14.02 9.43 5.64
N LEU A 252 -14.58 8.33 5.09
CA LEU A 252 -15.24 8.32 3.78
C LEU A 252 -16.42 9.29 3.68
N PRO A 253 -17.44 9.22 4.56
CA PRO A 253 -18.55 10.18 4.53
C PRO A 253 -18.12 11.60 4.96
N ILE A 254 -17.14 11.71 5.85
CA ILE A 254 -16.62 12.99 6.31
C ILE A 254 -15.90 13.72 5.16
N LEU A 255 -15.10 13.02 4.37
CA LEU A 255 -14.42 13.56 3.20
C LEU A 255 -15.39 14.11 2.15
N ALA A 256 -16.54 13.44 1.98
CA ALA A 256 -17.57 13.88 1.05
C ALA A 256 -18.26 15.19 1.51
N ARG A 257 -18.39 15.40 2.84
CA ARG A 257 -19.09 16.58 3.41
C ARG A 257 -18.18 17.78 3.63
N PHE A 258 -17.02 17.60 4.23
CA PHE A 258 -16.15 18.69 4.72
C PHE A 258 -14.99 19.04 3.78
N GLY A 259 -14.72 18.22 2.78
CA GLY A 259 -13.62 18.44 1.85
C GLY A 259 -12.24 18.08 2.41
N ARG A 260 -11.28 17.96 1.50
CA ARG A 260 -9.94 17.39 1.81
C ARG A 260 -9.09 18.28 2.71
N ARG A 261 -9.18 19.61 2.55
CA ARG A 261 -8.34 20.57 3.30
C ARG A 261 -8.69 20.58 4.79
N VAL A 262 -9.98 20.65 5.09
CA VAL A 262 -10.46 20.71 6.48
C VAL A 262 -10.09 19.42 7.21
N LEU A 263 -10.34 18.27 6.57
CA LEU A 263 -10.02 16.97 7.14
C LEU A 263 -8.51 16.80 7.40
N LEU A 264 -7.67 17.25 6.47
CA LEU A 264 -6.22 17.19 6.65
C LEU A 264 -5.77 18.08 7.83
N MET A 265 -6.24 19.33 7.90
CA MET A 265 -5.83 20.26 8.94
C MET A 265 -6.31 19.82 10.33
N SER A 266 -7.55 19.36 10.45
CA SER A 266 -8.09 18.86 11.73
C SER A 266 -7.36 17.59 12.18
N GLY A 267 -7.11 16.63 11.27
CA GLY A 267 -6.38 15.41 11.58
C GLY A 267 -4.93 15.68 12.02
N LEU A 268 -4.21 16.55 11.32
CA LEU A 268 -2.87 16.95 11.71
C LEU A 268 -2.84 17.71 13.04
N GLY A 269 -3.83 18.58 13.30
CA GLY A 269 -3.96 19.30 14.57
C GLY A 269 -4.16 18.35 15.74
N ILE A 270 -5.06 17.39 15.60
CA ILE A 270 -5.32 16.37 16.63
C ILE A 270 -4.05 15.51 16.84
N ALA A 271 -3.40 15.06 15.78
CA ALA A 271 -2.16 14.28 15.89
C ALA A 271 -1.04 15.08 16.60
N ALA A 272 -0.89 16.37 16.29
CA ALA A 272 0.08 17.25 16.94
C ALA A 272 -0.20 17.39 18.46
N LEU A 273 -1.46 17.50 18.84
CA LEU A 273 -1.87 17.56 20.25
C LEU A 273 -1.50 16.25 20.98
N PHE A 274 -1.78 15.08 20.38
CA PHE A 274 -1.39 13.79 20.97
C PHE A 274 0.13 13.67 21.14
N TRP A 275 0.92 14.06 20.14
CA TRP A 275 2.37 14.04 20.25
C TRP A 275 2.89 15.01 21.29
N ALA A 276 2.30 16.20 21.41
CA ALA A 276 2.65 17.18 22.43
C ALA A 276 2.37 16.66 23.85
N THR A 277 1.19 16.05 24.05
CA THR A 277 0.83 15.47 25.36
C THR A 277 1.76 14.30 25.74
N MET A 278 2.09 13.43 24.77
CA MET A 278 3.07 12.36 25.01
C MET A 278 4.47 12.90 25.32
N GLY A 279 4.91 13.96 24.62
CA GLY A 279 6.19 14.61 24.88
C GLY A 279 6.25 15.25 26.27
N ILE A 280 5.21 15.96 26.69
CA ILE A 280 5.11 16.56 28.02
C ILE A 280 5.08 15.49 29.11
N ALA A 281 4.32 14.42 28.92
CA ALA A 281 4.27 13.29 29.85
C ALA A 281 5.62 12.60 30.02
N GLY A 282 6.42 12.51 28.92
CA GLY A 282 7.78 11.95 28.95
C GLY A 282 8.81 12.79 29.70
N ILE A 283 8.59 14.10 29.87
CA ILE A 283 9.47 15.00 30.63
C ILE A 283 9.25 14.84 32.14
N TRP A 284 8.09 14.38 32.56
CA TRP A 284 7.76 14.18 33.98
C TRP A 284 8.45 12.90 34.51
N SER A 285 9.75 13.02 34.74
CA SER A 285 10.59 11.93 35.24
C SER A 285 10.20 11.55 36.66
N GLY A 286 9.64 10.38 36.86
CA GLY A 286 9.36 9.83 38.18
C GLY A 286 8.43 8.63 38.19
N HIS A 287 7.52 8.52 37.27
CA HIS A 287 6.53 7.45 37.22
C HIS A 287 6.26 6.93 35.79
N VAL A 288 7.29 6.81 34.97
CA VAL A 288 7.22 6.30 33.59
C VAL A 288 6.86 4.81 33.50
N VAL A 289 6.69 4.15 34.65
CA VAL A 289 6.33 2.72 34.74
C VAL A 289 4.83 2.46 34.53
N VAL A 290 4.03 3.48 34.30
CA VAL A 290 2.56 3.37 34.21
C VAL A 290 2.04 3.63 32.76
N TRP A 291 2.90 3.52 31.75
CA TRP A 291 2.48 3.63 30.35
C TRP A 291 2.36 2.29 29.69
#